data_1d37f9498ad8020771c5fc02e739442a
#
_entry.id   1d37f9498ad8020771c5fc02e739442a
#
_cell.length_a   1.000
_cell.length_b   1.000
_cell.length_c   1.000
_cell.angle_alpha   90.00
_cell.angle_beta   90.00
_cell.angle_gamma   90.00
#
_symmetry.space_group_name_H-M   'P 1'
#
loop_
_entity.id
_entity.type
_entity.pdbx_description
1 polymer ?
#
loop_
_entity_poly.entity_id
_entity_poly.type
_entity_poly.pdbx_seq_one_letter_code
_entity_poly.pdbx_strand_id
1 'polypeptide(L)'
;KWEGLYKRYGMDGLMPKVRCDSGASRVLSDTAIEEIFRIKQLFPRINATLIYAKLIEEGYIEQSKVSVSAVQRFIKKNDLKSARNPNMKDRKAFEEEFPCDMYQADTCHSIYITENGVKRKTYLFHIVDDHSRLIVGARFFYNDNAYNFQLVLKEAIARHGLCKKLYVDNGAPYSNKQLSLILGSLGIIEIHAPVR
;
A
#
# COMPACT_ATOMS: atom_id res chain seq x y z
N LYS A 1 -48.79 2.96 22.72
CA LYS A 1 -48.16 1.67 22.35
C LYS A 1 -47.18 1.22 23.40
N TRP A 2 -46.25 2.07 23.84
CA TRP A 2 -45.24 1.79 24.85
C TRP A 2 -45.82 1.62 26.26
N GLU A 3 -46.79 2.46 26.67
CA GLU A 3 -47.52 2.34 27.95
C GLU A 3 -48.24 0.99 28.07
N GLY A 4 -48.87 0.51 27.01
CA GLY A 4 -49.53 -0.80 27.02
C GLY A 4 -48.56 -1.98 27.15
N LEU A 5 -47.35 -1.84 26.61
CA LEU A 5 -46.29 -2.85 26.80
C LEU A 5 -45.74 -2.81 28.21
N TYR A 6 -45.53 -1.62 28.75
CA TYR A 6 -45.07 -1.47 30.12
C TYR A 6 -46.08 -1.99 31.16
N LYS A 7 -47.37 -1.70 30.98
CA LYS A 7 -48.44 -2.20 31.86
C LYS A 7 -48.57 -3.72 31.85
N ARG A 8 -48.26 -4.38 30.72
CA ARG A 8 -48.37 -5.85 30.58
C ARG A 8 -47.12 -6.62 30.99
N TYR A 9 -45.95 -6.06 30.72
CA TYR A 9 -44.68 -6.79 30.81
C TYR A 9 -43.60 -6.05 31.59
N GLY A 10 -43.95 -4.90 32.23
CA GLY A 10 -42.99 -4.09 32.99
C GLY A 10 -41.84 -3.55 32.06
N MET A 11 -40.67 -3.41 32.65
CA MET A 11 -39.46 -2.97 31.90
C MET A 11 -39.07 -3.92 30.77
N ASP A 12 -39.28 -5.22 30.94
CA ASP A 12 -38.99 -6.24 29.91
C ASP A 12 -39.80 -6.02 28.63
N GLY A 13 -41.00 -5.46 28.74
CA GLY A 13 -41.82 -5.09 27.57
C GLY A 13 -41.28 -3.91 26.77
N LEU A 14 -40.39 -3.11 27.36
CA LEU A 14 -39.75 -1.97 26.71
C LEU A 14 -38.37 -2.33 26.08
N MET A 15 -37.82 -3.47 26.46
CA MET A 15 -36.53 -3.92 25.91
C MET A 15 -36.68 -4.28 24.44
N PRO A 16 -35.70 -3.91 23.61
CA PRO A 16 -35.69 -4.30 22.19
C PRO A 16 -35.70 -5.82 22.09
N LYS A 17 -36.72 -6.38 21.45
CA LYS A 17 -36.75 -7.81 21.17
C LYS A 17 -35.64 -8.15 20.17
N VAL A 18 -34.78 -9.07 20.56
CA VAL A 18 -33.82 -9.65 19.63
C VAL A 18 -34.61 -10.39 18.55
N ARG A 19 -34.31 -10.08 17.31
CA ARG A 19 -34.97 -10.74 16.18
C ARG A 19 -34.58 -12.22 16.16
N CYS A 20 -35.55 -13.13 16.07
CA CYS A 20 -35.32 -14.57 16.01
C CYS A 20 -34.54 -15.02 14.75
N ASP A 21 -34.55 -14.21 13.69
CA ASP A 21 -33.78 -14.42 12.44
C ASP A 21 -32.41 -13.70 12.46
N SER A 22 -32.00 -13.17 13.61
CA SER A 22 -30.70 -12.52 13.75
C SER A 22 -29.60 -13.58 13.67
N GLY A 23 -28.87 -13.58 12.55
CA GLY A 23 -27.81 -14.56 12.27
C GLY A 23 -28.07 -15.42 11.05
N ALA A 24 -29.31 -15.76 10.77
CA ALA A 24 -29.67 -16.52 9.58
C ALA A 24 -29.56 -15.67 8.29
N SER A 25 -29.11 -16.29 7.21
CA SER A 25 -29.22 -15.70 5.88
C SER A 25 -30.54 -16.11 5.26
N ARG A 26 -31.30 -15.15 4.73
CA ARG A 26 -32.57 -15.46 4.04
C ARG A 26 -32.37 -15.92 2.58
N VAL A 27 -31.14 -15.78 2.07
CA VAL A 27 -30.84 -15.94 0.65
C VAL A 27 -29.81 -17.04 0.39
N LEU A 28 -28.96 -17.33 1.39
CA LEU A 28 -27.99 -18.41 1.30
C LEU A 28 -28.57 -19.68 1.93
N SER A 29 -28.50 -20.81 1.20
CA SER A 29 -28.82 -22.12 1.73
C SER A 29 -27.81 -22.59 2.75
N ASP A 30 -28.19 -23.54 3.61
CA ASP A 30 -27.26 -24.08 4.61
C ASP A 30 -26.04 -24.73 3.94
N THR A 31 -26.23 -25.41 2.81
CA THR A 31 -25.15 -26.00 2.00
C THR A 31 -24.17 -24.93 1.46
N ALA A 32 -24.68 -23.79 0.99
CA ALA A 32 -23.85 -22.69 0.54
C ALA A 32 -23.08 -22.05 1.70
N ILE A 33 -23.69 -21.98 2.88
CA ILE A 33 -23.06 -21.45 4.11
C ILE A 33 -21.89 -22.36 4.54
N GLU A 34 -22.12 -23.68 4.60
CA GLU A 34 -21.07 -24.64 4.94
C GLU A 34 -19.89 -24.54 3.97
N GLU A 35 -20.17 -24.41 2.68
CA GLU A 35 -19.13 -24.27 1.68
C GLU A 35 -18.36 -22.94 1.81
N ILE A 36 -19.02 -21.83 2.17
CA ILE A 36 -18.32 -20.57 2.48
C ILE A 36 -17.34 -20.76 3.65
N PHE A 37 -17.76 -21.44 4.71
CA PHE A 37 -16.88 -21.74 5.83
C PHE A 37 -15.70 -22.61 5.40
N ARG A 38 -15.94 -23.67 4.63
CA ARG A 38 -14.91 -24.57 4.11
C ARG A 38 -13.89 -23.82 3.26
N ILE A 39 -14.35 -22.99 2.30
CA ILE A 39 -13.46 -22.19 1.46
C ILE A 39 -12.64 -21.22 2.30
N LYS A 40 -13.24 -20.61 3.31
CA LYS A 40 -12.52 -19.66 4.19
C LYS A 40 -11.50 -20.34 5.10
N GLN A 41 -11.72 -21.58 5.51
CA GLN A 41 -10.72 -22.36 6.25
C GLN A 41 -9.53 -22.72 5.36
N LEU A 42 -9.78 -23.16 4.13
CA LEU A 42 -8.72 -23.53 3.19
C LEU A 42 -7.96 -22.31 2.65
N PHE A 43 -8.67 -21.22 2.39
CA PHE A 43 -8.14 -19.99 1.79
C PHE A 43 -8.57 -18.76 2.59
N PRO A 44 -7.96 -18.48 3.75
CA PRO A 44 -8.38 -17.38 4.63
C PRO A 44 -8.43 -16.00 3.95
N ARG A 45 -7.55 -15.76 2.96
CA ARG A 45 -7.40 -14.49 2.25
C ARG A 45 -8.29 -14.34 1.01
N ILE A 46 -9.06 -15.36 0.64
CA ILE A 46 -9.93 -15.31 -0.55
C ILE A 46 -11.00 -14.21 -0.39
N ASN A 47 -11.21 -13.42 -1.44
CA ASN A 47 -12.23 -12.39 -1.42
C ASN A 47 -13.64 -12.93 -1.68
N ALA A 48 -14.67 -12.17 -1.30
CA ALA A 48 -16.06 -12.57 -1.43
C ALA A 48 -16.51 -12.77 -2.89
N THR A 49 -15.90 -12.07 -3.83
CA THR A 49 -16.23 -12.18 -5.26
C THR A 49 -15.78 -13.53 -5.81
N LEU A 50 -14.58 -13.99 -5.44
CA LEU A 50 -14.08 -15.31 -5.83
C LEU A 50 -14.87 -16.43 -5.16
N ILE A 51 -15.26 -16.28 -3.89
CA ILE A 51 -16.14 -17.24 -3.20
C ILE A 51 -17.46 -17.32 -3.94
N TYR A 52 -18.07 -16.19 -4.30
CA TYR A 52 -19.32 -16.14 -5.03
C TYR A 52 -19.23 -16.84 -6.39
N ALA A 53 -18.16 -16.56 -7.17
CA ALA A 53 -17.94 -17.23 -8.46
C ALA A 53 -17.84 -18.75 -8.30
N LYS A 54 -17.09 -19.20 -7.29
CA LYS A 54 -16.94 -20.63 -7.00
C LYS A 54 -18.23 -21.31 -6.57
N LEU A 55 -19.04 -20.64 -5.75
CA LEU A 55 -20.36 -21.16 -5.34
C LEU A 55 -21.33 -21.31 -6.54
N ILE A 56 -21.22 -20.44 -7.56
CA ILE A 56 -22.00 -20.58 -8.80
C ILE A 56 -21.47 -21.76 -9.62
N GLU A 57 -20.15 -21.82 -9.81
CA GLU A 57 -19.50 -22.88 -10.59
C GLU A 57 -19.79 -24.27 -10.03
N GLU A 58 -19.81 -24.43 -8.72
CA GLU A 58 -20.11 -25.68 -8.02
C GLU A 58 -21.62 -25.90 -7.80
N GLY A 59 -22.51 -24.98 -8.24
CA GLY A 59 -23.95 -25.12 -8.21
C GLY A 59 -24.63 -24.94 -6.85
N TYR A 60 -23.92 -24.39 -5.85
CA TYR A 60 -24.47 -24.08 -4.51
C TYR A 60 -25.43 -22.90 -4.51
N ILE A 61 -25.27 -21.97 -5.45
CA ILE A 61 -26.11 -20.79 -5.60
C ILE A 61 -26.42 -20.50 -7.08
N GLU A 62 -27.58 -19.88 -7.31
CA GLU A 62 -27.96 -19.36 -8.62
C GLU A 62 -27.70 -17.86 -8.68
N GLN A 63 -27.08 -17.39 -9.78
CA GLN A 63 -26.77 -15.98 -9.99
C GLN A 63 -28.02 -15.08 -9.96
N SER A 64 -29.16 -15.59 -10.36
CA SER A 64 -30.45 -14.89 -10.35
C SER A 64 -31.03 -14.64 -8.95
N LYS A 65 -30.68 -15.51 -7.99
CA LYS A 65 -31.27 -15.50 -6.63
C LYS A 65 -30.34 -14.88 -5.57
N VAL A 66 -29.05 -14.99 -5.76
CA VAL A 66 -28.04 -14.55 -4.79
C VAL A 66 -27.12 -13.52 -5.42
N SER A 67 -26.87 -12.42 -4.73
CA SER A 67 -25.92 -11.39 -5.16
C SER A 67 -24.58 -11.50 -4.42
N VAL A 68 -23.51 -10.99 -5.03
CA VAL A 68 -22.19 -10.87 -4.38
C VAL A 68 -22.30 -10.15 -3.03
N SER A 69 -23.14 -9.11 -2.95
CA SER A 69 -23.38 -8.35 -1.72
C SER A 69 -23.98 -9.17 -0.59
N ALA A 70 -24.73 -10.25 -0.90
CA ALA A 70 -25.25 -11.16 0.11
C ALA A 70 -24.12 -11.97 0.74
N VAL A 71 -23.21 -12.50 -0.08
CA VAL A 71 -22.00 -13.22 0.38
C VAL A 71 -21.08 -12.29 1.17
N GLN A 72 -20.87 -11.06 0.71
CA GLN A 72 -20.07 -10.05 1.44
C GLN A 72 -20.65 -9.74 2.82
N ARG A 73 -21.97 -9.54 2.92
CA ARG A 73 -22.66 -9.30 4.20
C ARG A 73 -22.55 -10.48 5.13
N PHE A 74 -22.69 -11.70 4.60
CA PHE A 74 -22.54 -12.93 5.38
C PHE A 74 -21.14 -13.06 5.96
N ILE A 75 -20.10 -12.88 5.13
CA ILE A 75 -18.69 -12.92 5.54
C ILE A 75 -18.40 -11.85 6.60
N LYS A 76 -18.94 -10.62 6.42
CA LYS A 76 -18.77 -9.53 7.38
C LYS A 76 -19.45 -9.83 8.73
N LYS A 77 -20.67 -10.40 8.68
CA LYS A 77 -21.47 -10.66 9.88
C LYS A 77 -20.88 -11.76 10.77
N ASN A 78 -20.30 -12.78 10.13
CA ASN A 78 -19.68 -13.91 10.84
C ASN A 78 -18.19 -13.70 11.11
N ASP A 79 -17.69 -12.49 10.95
CA ASP A 79 -16.26 -12.09 11.12
C ASP A 79 -15.27 -12.99 10.35
N LEU A 80 -15.73 -13.56 9.25
CA LEU A 80 -14.92 -14.37 8.34
C LEU A 80 -14.06 -13.52 7.40
N LYS A 81 -14.03 -12.21 7.61
CA LYS A 81 -13.01 -11.37 6.96
C LYS A 81 -11.67 -11.97 7.34
N SER A 82 -10.84 -12.26 6.33
CA SER A 82 -9.44 -12.46 6.60
C SER A 82 -9.03 -11.30 7.49
N ALA A 83 -8.65 -11.59 8.72
CA ALA A 83 -7.87 -10.63 9.45
C ALA A 83 -6.83 -10.17 8.43
N ARG A 84 -6.86 -8.89 8.05
CA ARG A 84 -5.63 -8.27 7.67
C ARG A 84 -4.79 -8.41 8.92
N ASN A 85 -4.18 -9.57 9.07
CA ASN A 85 -2.97 -9.61 9.78
C ASN A 85 -2.12 -8.61 9.00
N PRO A 86 -1.87 -7.43 9.49
CA PRO A 86 -0.68 -6.77 9.05
C PRO A 86 0.37 -7.80 9.40
N ASN A 87 0.80 -8.55 8.41
CA ASN A 87 1.99 -9.33 8.54
C ASN A 87 3.05 -8.24 8.68
N MET A 88 3.20 -7.77 9.92
CA MET A 88 4.18 -6.75 10.29
C MET A 88 5.58 -7.23 9.92
N LYS A 89 5.74 -8.54 9.68
CA LYS A 89 6.97 -9.15 9.16
C LYS A 89 7.11 -9.02 7.64
N ASP A 90 6.01 -8.99 6.86
CA ASP A 90 6.08 -8.88 5.39
C ASP A 90 6.10 -7.42 4.90
N ARG A 91 5.81 -6.49 5.78
CA ARG A 91 5.98 -5.06 5.55
C ARG A 91 6.95 -4.52 6.59
N LYS A 92 8.18 -4.97 6.56
CA LYS A 92 9.26 -4.12 7.05
C LYS A 92 9.13 -2.80 6.29
N ALA A 93 8.95 -1.70 7.01
CA ALA A 93 9.21 -0.42 6.44
C ALA A 93 10.58 -0.55 5.77
N PHE A 94 10.67 -0.13 4.51
CA PHE A 94 11.95 0.01 3.85
C PHE A 94 12.59 1.22 4.49
N GLU A 95 13.29 0.98 5.60
CA GLU A 95 13.86 2.00 6.46
C GLU A 95 15.15 1.44 7.07
N GLU A 96 16.22 2.13 6.85
CA GLU A 96 17.52 1.79 7.43
C GLU A 96 17.54 2.14 8.93
N GLU A 97 18.40 1.48 9.68
CA GLU A 97 18.44 1.59 11.14
C GLU A 97 19.06 2.91 11.62
N PHE A 98 20.01 3.46 10.86
CA PHE A 98 20.74 4.68 11.25
C PHE A 98 20.75 5.73 10.14
N PRO A 99 20.83 7.02 10.51
CA PRO A 99 21.07 8.10 9.54
C PRO A 99 22.34 7.85 8.73
N CYS A 100 22.33 8.24 7.46
CA CYS A 100 23.41 8.03 6.49
C CYS A 100 23.72 6.56 6.17
N ASP A 101 22.92 5.59 6.61
CA ASP A 101 23.07 4.23 6.13
C ASP A 101 22.68 4.09 4.66
N MET A 102 21.63 4.81 4.25
CA MET A 102 21.23 4.83 2.86
C MET A 102 20.67 6.19 2.42
N TYR A 103 21.17 6.70 1.32
CA TYR A 103 20.56 7.81 0.59
C TYR A 103 19.73 7.26 -0.57
N GLN A 104 18.52 7.81 -0.73
CA GLN A 104 17.66 7.54 -1.88
C GLN A 104 17.66 8.77 -2.78
N ALA A 105 17.93 8.58 -4.07
CA ALA A 105 17.92 9.67 -5.03
C ALA A 105 16.91 9.41 -6.15
N ASP A 106 16.24 10.48 -6.56
CA ASP A 106 15.28 10.46 -7.65
C ASP A 106 15.30 11.78 -8.42
N THR A 107 14.82 11.73 -9.66
CA THR A 107 14.70 12.89 -10.54
C THR A 107 13.24 13.17 -10.86
N CYS A 108 12.72 14.27 -10.35
CA CYS A 108 11.37 14.72 -10.68
C CYS A 108 11.37 15.65 -11.89
N HIS A 109 10.56 15.33 -12.88
CA HIS A 109 10.22 16.27 -13.97
C HIS A 109 9.33 17.36 -13.38
N SER A 110 9.91 18.56 -13.18
CA SER A 110 9.29 19.62 -12.43
C SER A 110 8.60 20.67 -13.31
N ILE A 111 8.40 21.84 -12.75
CA ILE A 111 7.70 22.95 -13.39
C ILE A 111 8.42 23.49 -14.63
N TYR A 112 7.64 24.13 -15.51
CA TYR A 112 8.22 24.95 -16.56
C TYR A 112 8.39 26.38 -16.05
N ILE A 113 9.53 26.98 -16.31
CA ILE A 113 9.77 28.40 -16.04
C ILE A 113 9.88 29.16 -17.37
N THR A 114 9.45 30.43 -17.33
CA THR A 114 9.60 31.32 -18.50
C THR A 114 10.75 32.26 -18.24
N GLU A 115 11.77 32.16 -19.06
CA GLU A 115 12.97 32.99 -18.98
C GLU A 115 13.21 33.67 -20.33
N ASN A 116 13.29 34.98 -20.37
CA ASN A 116 13.39 35.78 -21.61
C ASN A 116 12.30 35.44 -22.65
N GLY A 117 11.06 35.17 -22.21
CA GLY A 117 9.96 34.81 -23.09
C GLY A 117 9.98 33.35 -23.60
N VAL A 118 10.99 32.58 -23.25
CA VAL A 118 11.13 31.15 -23.65
C VAL A 118 10.74 30.26 -22.49
N LYS A 119 9.79 29.34 -22.74
CA LYS A 119 9.35 28.34 -21.76
C LYS A 119 10.37 27.19 -21.73
N ARG A 120 10.98 26.98 -20.54
CA ARG A 120 11.99 25.93 -20.31
C ARG A 120 11.48 24.94 -19.28
N LYS A 121 11.68 23.65 -19.55
CA LYS A 121 11.43 22.56 -18.61
C LYS A 121 12.52 22.51 -17.55
N THR A 122 12.17 22.21 -16.30
CA THR A 122 13.13 22.00 -15.23
C THR A 122 13.03 20.59 -14.67
N TYR A 123 14.15 20.14 -14.11
CA TYR A 123 14.32 18.85 -13.46
C TYR A 123 14.82 19.07 -12.06
N LEU A 124 14.13 18.47 -11.09
CA LEU A 124 14.57 18.50 -9.70
C LEU A 124 15.27 17.19 -9.36
N PHE A 125 16.56 17.24 -9.12
CA PHE A 125 17.25 16.15 -8.44
C PHE A 125 17.09 16.34 -6.94
N HIS A 126 16.68 15.27 -6.24
CA HIS A 126 16.60 15.28 -4.79
C HIS A 126 17.18 13.99 -4.21
N ILE A 127 17.77 14.12 -3.05
CA ILE A 127 18.38 13.04 -2.29
C ILE A 127 17.80 13.09 -0.88
N VAL A 128 17.28 11.97 -0.42
CA VAL A 128 16.66 11.82 0.90
C VAL A 128 17.44 10.79 1.70
N ASP A 129 17.72 11.06 2.94
CA ASP A 129 18.21 10.08 3.88
C ASP A 129 17.06 9.15 4.30
N ASP A 130 17.24 7.85 4.10
CA ASP A 130 16.18 6.86 4.27
C ASP A 130 15.68 6.75 5.71
N HIS A 131 16.58 6.87 6.68
CA HIS A 131 16.23 6.80 8.10
C HIS A 131 15.51 8.06 8.60
N SER A 132 16.12 9.23 8.44
CA SER A 132 15.60 10.49 8.99
C SER A 132 14.52 11.14 8.12
N ARG A 133 14.37 10.70 6.87
CA ARG A 133 13.52 11.32 5.83
C ARG A 133 13.93 12.77 5.51
N LEU A 134 15.12 13.18 5.92
CA LEU A 134 15.68 14.50 5.62
C LEU A 134 16.07 14.56 4.15
N ILE A 135 15.72 15.66 3.49
CA ILE A 135 16.25 15.98 2.16
C ILE A 135 17.69 16.50 2.36
N VAL A 136 18.66 15.64 2.07
CA VAL A 136 20.10 15.95 2.23
C VAL A 136 20.67 16.73 1.04
N GLY A 137 20.00 16.67 -0.11
CA GLY A 137 20.36 17.43 -1.30
C GLY A 137 19.16 17.64 -2.21
N ALA A 138 18.99 18.86 -2.73
CA ALA A 138 17.97 19.15 -3.72
C ALA A 138 18.37 20.35 -4.59
N ARG A 139 18.23 20.23 -5.91
CA ARG A 139 18.55 21.32 -6.83
C ARG A 139 17.80 21.18 -8.15
N PHE A 140 17.38 22.31 -8.70
CA PHE A 140 16.77 22.40 -10.02
C PHE A 140 17.82 22.60 -11.12
N PHE A 141 17.62 21.92 -12.23
CA PHE A 141 18.44 22.06 -13.45
C PHE A 141 17.55 22.10 -14.70
N TYR A 142 18.12 22.54 -15.79
CA TYR A 142 17.48 22.50 -17.10
C TYR A 142 17.64 21.16 -17.83
N ASN A 143 18.56 20.30 -17.35
CA ASN A 143 18.86 19.01 -17.96
C ASN A 143 18.95 17.94 -16.86
N ASP A 144 18.52 16.72 -17.18
CA ASP A 144 18.55 15.52 -16.32
C ASP A 144 19.77 14.63 -16.62
N ASN A 145 20.96 15.22 -16.62
CA ASN A 145 22.19 14.49 -16.92
C ASN A 145 22.92 14.02 -15.64
N ALA A 146 23.83 13.06 -15.82
CA ALA A 146 24.63 12.48 -14.74
C ALA A 146 25.48 13.52 -13.99
N TYR A 147 26.01 14.52 -14.70
CA TYR A 147 26.83 15.57 -14.10
C TYR A 147 26.04 16.39 -13.05
N ASN A 148 24.82 16.76 -13.39
CA ASN A 148 23.94 17.51 -12.49
C ASN A 148 23.60 16.71 -11.23
N PHE A 149 23.35 15.40 -11.36
CA PHE A 149 23.17 14.52 -10.23
C PHE A 149 24.41 14.44 -9.36
N GLN A 150 25.60 14.26 -9.96
CA GLN A 150 26.86 14.21 -9.22
C GLN A 150 27.15 15.50 -8.44
N LEU A 151 26.75 16.67 -8.94
CA LEU A 151 26.85 17.93 -8.19
C LEU A 151 25.97 17.91 -6.93
N VAL A 152 24.72 17.46 -7.04
CA VAL A 152 23.81 17.37 -5.89
C VAL A 152 24.32 16.35 -4.89
N LEU A 153 24.81 15.20 -5.34
CA LEU A 153 25.39 14.17 -4.48
C LEU A 153 26.65 14.70 -3.74
N LYS A 154 27.53 15.41 -4.43
CA LYS A 154 28.71 16.05 -3.82
C LYS A 154 28.31 17.05 -2.75
N GLU A 155 27.30 17.89 -3.00
CA GLU A 155 26.80 18.86 -2.00
C GLU A 155 26.17 18.15 -0.80
N ALA A 156 25.38 17.08 -1.03
CA ALA A 156 24.78 16.27 0.03
C ALA A 156 25.84 15.65 0.93
N ILE A 157 26.85 15.00 0.34
CA ILE A 157 27.96 14.39 1.08
C ILE A 157 28.77 15.44 1.86
N ALA A 158 29.04 16.59 1.27
CA ALA A 158 29.80 17.65 1.92
C ALA A 158 29.07 18.23 3.15
N ARG A 159 27.76 18.26 3.16
CA ARG A 159 26.95 18.82 4.26
C ARG A 159 26.54 17.80 5.31
N HIS A 160 26.24 16.59 4.91
CA HIS A 160 25.60 15.58 5.76
C HIS A 160 26.44 14.32 5.97
N GLY A 161 27.55 14.18 5.25
CA GLY A 161 28.45 13.03 5.34
C GLY A 161 28.21 11.96 4.28
N LEU A 162 29.10 10.97 4.25
CA LEU A 162 29.03 9.83 3.34
C LEU A 162 27.91 8.88 3.78
N CYS A 163 27.10 8.44 2.82
CA CYS A 163 26.20 7.30 3.03
C CYS A 163 26.93 5.98 2.79
N LYS A 164 26.43 4.89 3.38
CA LYS A 164 26.95 3.54 3.11
C LYS A 164 26.39 2.99 1.81
N LYS A 165 25.16 3.36 1.47
CA LYS A 165 24.42 2.88 0.31
C LYS A 165 23.76 4.05 -0.42
N LEU A 166 23.72 4.00 -1.75
CA LEU A 166 22.96 4.91 -2.59
C LEU A 166 21.93 4.11 -3.38
N TYR A 167 20.65 4.35 -3.12
CA TYR A 167 19.54 3.72 -3.83
C TYR A 167 19.01 4.65 -4.92
N VAL A 168 19.00 4.17 -6.16
CA VAL A 168 18.60 4.93 -7.36
C VAL A 168 17.71 4.08 -8.26
N ASP A 169 17.01 4.71 -9.19
CA ASP A 169 16.36 4.01 -10.28
C ASP A 169 17.36 3.64 -11.41
N ASN A 170 16.85 3.02 -12.49
CA ASN A 170 17.66 2.67 -13.65
C ASN A 170 17.71 3.79 -14.70
N GLY A 171 17.40 5.02 -14.34
CA GLY A 171 17.43 6.18 -15.22
C GLY A 171 18.82 6.53 -15.73
N ALA A 172 18.89 7.19 -16.88
CA ALA A 172 20.16 7.56 -17.53
C ALA A 172 21.12 8.38 -16.64
N PRO A 173 20.65 9.29 -15.76
CA PRO A 173 21.54 10.02 -14.84
C PRO A 173 22.30 9.12 -13.87
N TYR A 174 21.74 7.95 -13.54
CA TYR A 174 22.26 7.02 -12.52
C TYR A 174 23.01 5.84 -13.14
N SER A 175 22.60 5.38 -14.33
CA SER A 175 23.17 4.19 -14.98
C SER A 175 24.40 4.55 -15.83
N ASN A 176 25.50 4.96 -15.17
CA ASN A 176 26.74 5.27 -15.88
C ASN A 176 28.00 4.85 -15.13
N LYS A 177 29.01 4.41 -15.87
CA LYS A 177 30.29 3.92 -15.32
C LYS A 177 31.03 4.93 -14.44
N GLN A 178 30.92 6.21 -14.76
CA GLN A 178 31.59 7.27 -14.00
C GLN A 178 31.02 7.37 -12.59
N LEU A 179 29.70 7.33 -12.43
CA LEU A 179 29.06 7.34 -11.12
C LEU A 179 29.48 6.11 -10.31
N SER A 180 29.42 4.91 -10.90
CA SER A 180 29.83 3.67 -10.22
C SER A 180 31.29 3.70 -9.76
N LEU A 181 32.19 4.29 -10.56
CA LEU A 181 33.61 4.45 -10.18
C LEU A 181 33.75 5.45 -9.01
N ILE A 182 33.02 6.57 -9.04
CA ILE A 182 33.02 7.57 -7.95
C ILE A 182 32.51 6.93 -6.66
N LEU A 183 31.36 6.25 -6.71
CA LEU A 183 30.76 5.59 -5.55
C LEU A 183 31.68 4.49 -5.00
N GLY A 184 32.29 3.67 -5.85
CA GLY A 184 33.25 2.65 -5.47
C GLY A 184 34.49 3.24 -4.79
N SER A 185 35.02 4.39 -5.29
CA SER A 185 36.16 5.07 -4.67
C SER A 185 35.84 5.67 -3.29
N LEU A 186 34.59 6.02 -3.04
CA LEU A 186 34.08 6.52 -1.77
C LEU A 186 33.62 5.42 -0.81
N GLY A 187 33.63 4.16 -1.25
CA GLY A 187 33.14 3.02 -0.46
C GLY A 187 31.61 2.96 -0.33
N ILE A 188 30.88 3.62 -1.24
CA ILE A 188 29.42 3.66 -1.26
C ILE A 188 28.91 2.51 -2.14
N ILE A 189 27.99 1.70 -1.62
CA ILE A 189 27.33 0.61 -2.36
C ILE A 189 26.20 1.19 -3.20
N GLU A 190 26.29 1.03 -4.52
CA GLU A 190 25.23 1.43 -5.46
C GLU A 190 24.16 0.35 -5.55
N ILE A 191 22.90 0.73 -5.35
CA ILE A 191 21.73 -0.17 -5.40
C ILE A 191 20.73 0.39 -6.40
N HIS A 192 20.39 -0.38 -7.41
CA HIS A 192 19.37 -0.04 -8.39
C HIS A 192 18.03 -0.67 -8.06
N ALA A 193 16.95 0.07 -8.28
CA ALA A 193 15.59 -0.44 -8.15
C ALA A 193 15.36 -1.63 -9.12
N PRO A 194 14.66 -2.70 -8.69
CA PRO A 194 14.35 -3.81 -9.59
C PRO A 194 13.51 -3.35 -10.78
N VAL A 195 13.89 -3.81 -11.96
CA VAL A 195 13.09 -3.58 -13.19
C VAL A 195 11.76 -4.32 -13.05
N ARG A 196 10.67 -3.63 -13.28
CA ARG A 196 9.31 -4.21 -13.26
C ARG A 196 8.98 -4.86 -14.59
#